data_760af731f752bae81f614f89c2078a9c
#
_entry.id   760af731f752bae81f614f89c2078a9c
#
_cell.length_a   1.000
_cell.length_b   1.000
_cell.length_c   1.000
_cell.angle_alpha   90.00
_cell.angle_beta   90.00
_cell.angle_gamma   90.00
#
_symmetry.space_group_name_H-M   'P 1'
#
loop_
_entity.id
_entity.type
_entity.pdbx_description
1 polymer ?
#
loop_
_entity_poly.entity_id
_entity_poly.type
_entity_poly.pdbx_seq_one_letter_code
_entity_poly.pdbx_strand_id
1 'polypeptide(L)'
;KQKLGDKANQHIIATTDQNKGNLIKIAKQEGFPTFYIPDGVGGRFSEFCPVGLLPAAVLGIDIKLMLQGAKDMDQMCRTDDISKNPALFASLLMHVAMETGHNISVMMPYADSLRLISDWYCQLWAESLGKSVDYDGKLVYAGQTPVKALGVTDQHSQVQLYTEGPFDKVIILLAVNNFRATVDIPHGFADIPDVNFLCGSTMNKLINTEMEATEYALTKAGRLNMRITLDSVDEYSLGQLLYFFMLHTAYSGAMLNINTYNQPGVEEGKKATYAMFGKQGYEAKKQELDSAPKKDQKYII
;
A
#
# COMPACT_ATOMS: atom_id res chain seq x y z
N LYS A 1 1.19 -27.47 19.25
CA LYS A 1 0.86 -28.58 20.17
C LYS A 1 2.10 -29.38 20.58
N GLN A 2 2.99 -29.79 19.66
CA GLN A 2 4.18 -30.61 20.01
C GLN A 2 5.09 -30.00 21.10
N LYS A 3 5.30 -28.67 21.11
CA LYS A 3 6.16 -27.98 22.09
C LYS A 3 5.42 -27.51 23.36
N LEU A 4 4.13 -27.19 23.25
CA LEU A 4 3.37 -26.53 24.30
C LEU A 4 2.26 -27.39 24.91
N GLY A 5 2.05 -28.60 24.36
CA GLY A 5 0.98 -29.52 24.81
C GLY A 5 -0.38 -28.84 24.84
N ASP A 6 -1.15 -29.08 25.89
CA ASP A 6 -2.52 -28.56 26.08
C ASP A 6 -2.57 -27.04 26.24
N LYS A 7 -1.44 -26.39 26.52
CA LYS A 7 -1.36 -24.93 26.63
C LYS A 7 -1.22 -24.21 25.28
N ALA A 8 -1.06 -24.95 24.18
CA ALA A 8 -0.84 -24.39 22.85
C ALA A 8 -1.94 -23.39 22.45
N ASN A 9 -3.19 -23.68 22.81
CA ASN A 9 -4.34 -22.86 22.46
C ASN A 9 -4.35 -21.47 23.16
N GLN A 10 -3.63 -21.34 24.29
CA GLN A 10 -3.47 -20.08 25.02
C GLN A 10 -2.46 -19.11 24.34
N HIS A 11 -1.71 -19.59 23.36
CA HIS A 11 -0.72 -18.82 22.61
C HIS A 11 -1.16 -18.43 21.19
N ILE A 12 -2.44 -18.69 20.87
CA ILE A 12 -3.02 -18.42 19.55
C ILE A 12 -4.25 -17.53 19.72
N ILE A 13 -4.25 -16.40 19.03
CA ILE A 13 -5.40 -15.51 18.91
C ILE A 13 -5.83 -15.52 17.44
N ALA A 14 -7.10 -15.79 17.15
CA ALA A 14 -7.63 -15.77 15.81
C ALA A 14 -8.27 -14.39 15.52
N THR A 15 -7.92 -13.79 14.39
CA THR A 15 -8.63 -12.60 13.86
C THR A 15 -9.27 -13.03 12.55
N THR A 16 -10.61 -13.06 12.49
CA THR A 16 -11.33 -13.63 11.36
C THR A 16 -12.77 -13.09 11.26
N ASP A 17 -13.42 -13.39 10.14
CA ASP A 17 -14.87 -13.22 9.99
C ASP A 17 -15.63 -14.03 11.06
N GLN A 18 -16.71 -13.48 11.62
CA GLN A 18 -17.50 -14.11 12.68
C GLN A 18 -18.26 -15.36 12.22
N ASN A 19 -18.67 -15.41 10.96
CA ASN A 19 -19.61 -16.38 10.44
C ASN A 19 -19.05 -17.27 9.31
N LYS A 20 -18.06 -16.75 8.57
CA LYS A 20 -17.58 -17.35 7.32
C LYS A 20 -16.10 -17.72 7.39
N GLY A 21 -15.73 -18.64 6.51
CA GLY A 21 -14.33 -19.07 6.37
C GLY A 21 -13.96 -20.27 7.23
N ASN A 22 -12.75 -20.76 7.03
CA ASN A 22 -12.25 -21.94 7.73
C ASN A 22 -11.63 -21.62 9.09
N LEU A 23 -11.03 -20.42 9.23
CA LEU A 23 -10.36 -20.05 10.47
C LEU A 23 -11.33 -19.95 11.65
N ILE A 24 -12.54 -19.41 11.44
CA ILE A 24 -13.54 -19.37 12.52
C ILE A 24 -13.98 -20.76 12.95
N LYS A 25 -14.06 -21.73 12.04
CA LYS A 25 -14.39 -23.13 12.37
C LYS A 25 -13.28 -23.75 13.23
N ILE A 26 -12.03 -23.54 12.83
CA ILE A 26 -10.86 -24.01 13.59
C ILE A 26 -10.80 -23.32 14.96
N ALA A 27 -10.99 -22.02 15.01
CA ALA A 27 -10.95 -21.27 16.27
C ALA A 27 -12.01 -21.76 17.28
N LYS A 28 -13.23 -22.03 16.80
CA LYS A 28 -14.30 -22.61 17.62
C LYS A 28 -13.97 -24.02 18.08
N GLN A 29 -13.45 -24.87 17.20
CA GLN A 29 -13.06 -26.25 17.51
C GLN A 29 -11.92 -26.33 18.52
N GLU A 30 -10.91 -25.47 18.38
CA GLU A 30 -9.69 -25.46 19.20
C GLU A 30 -9.82 -24.55 20.43
N GLY A 31 -10.88 -23.76 20.54
CA GLY A 31 -11.10 -22.82 21.65
C GLY A 31 -10.15 -21.62 21.64
N PHE A 32 -9.75 -21.11 20.46
CA PHE A 32 -8.89 -19.94 20.38
C PHE A 32 -9.65 -18.68 20.77
N PRO A 33 -9.07 -17.79 21.59
CA PRO A 33 -9.53 -16.41 21.71
C PRO A 33 -9.66 -15.78 20.32
N THR A 34 -10.79 -15.12 20.06
CA THR A 34 -11.10 -14.66 18.71
C THR A 34 -11.55 -13.20 18.70
N PHE A 35 -10.96 -12.41 17.81
CA PHE A 35 -11.42 -11.10 17.42
C PHE A 35 -12.11 -11.17 16.05
N TYR A 36 -13.15 -10.38 15.85
CA TYR A 36 -13.93 -10.41 14.63
C TYR A 36 -13.63 -9.20 13.75
N ILE A 37 -13.53 -9.47 12.45
CA ILE A 37 -13.45 -8.43 11.43
C ILE A 37 -14.87 -7.94 11.16
N PRO A 38 -15.16 -6.64 11.15
CA PRO A 38 -16.48 -6.11 10.81
C PRO A 38 -16.91 -6.54 9.40
N ASP A 39 -18.19 -6.83 9.23
CA ASP A 39 -18.75 -7.17 7.92
C ASP A 39 -18.48 -6.04 6.91
N GLY A 40 -18.10 -6.41 5.70
CA GLY A 40 -17.80 -5.47 4.61
C GLY A 40 -16.37 -4.92 4.61
N VAL A 41 -15.57 -5.13 5.66
CA VAL A 41 -14.16 -4.71 5.67
C VAL A 41 -13.30 -5.75 4.96
N GLY A 42 -12.78 -5.38 3.79
CA GLY A 42 -11.81 -6.20 3.05
C GLY A 42 -10.40 -6.12 3.65
N GLY A 43 -9.55 -7.13 3.37
CA GLY A 43 -8.22 -7.25 3.96
C GLY A 43 -7.35 -6.00 3.81
N ARG A 44 -7.35 -5.38 2.63
CA ARG A 44 -6.55 -4.19 2.32
C ARG A 44 -7.06 -2.87 2.92
N PHE A 45 -8.23 -2.92 3.61
CA PHE A 45 -8.83 -1.82 4.36
C PHE A 45 -8.95 -2.15 5.85
N SER A 46 -8.21 -3.14 6.35
CA SER A 46 -8.45 -3.72 7.67
C SER A 46 -7.49 -3.23 8.76
N GLU A 47 -6.68 -2.22 8.49
CA GLU A 47 -5.66 -1.68 9.41
C GLU A 47 -6.27 -1.12 10.70
N PHE A 48 -7.46 -0.53 10.62
CA PHE A 48 -8.19 0.04 11.77
C PHE A 48 -9.20 -0.92 12.39
N CYS A 49 -9.13 -2.21 12.08
CA CYS A 49 -9.87 -3.26 12.76
C CYS A 49 -8.91 -4.21 13.51
N PRO A 50 -9.37 -5.27 14.18
CA PRO A 50 -8.49 -6.17 14.91
C PRO A 50 -7.33 -6.77 14.10
N VAL A 51 -7.39 -6.78 12.76
CA VAL A 51 -6.29 -7.25 11.90
C VAL A 51 -5.04 -6.41 12.09
N GLY A 52 -5.16 -5.08 12.08
CA GLY A 52 -4.03 -4.17 12.28
C GLY A 52 -3.85 -3.78 13.75
N LEU A 53 -4.95 -3.50 14.48
CA LEU A 53 -4.87 -2.95 15.83
C LEU A 53 -4.35 -3.96 16.87
N LEU A 54 -4.67 -5.25 16.75
CA LEU A 54 -4.19 -6.25 17.71
C LEU A 54 -2.65 -6.40 17.68
N PRO A 55 -2.01 -6.65 16.52
CA PRO A 55 -0.55 -6.71 16.49
C PRO A 55 0.11 -5.38 16.86
N ALA A 56 -0.47 -4.24 16.49
CA ALA A 56 0.03 -2.92 16.91
C ALA A 56 0.03 -2.78 18.43
N ALA A 57 -1.07 -3.13 19.11
CA ALA A 57 -1.17 -3.09 20.56
C ALA A 57 -0.18 -4.04 21.25
N VAL A 58 0.03 -5.25 20.69
CA VAL A 58 1.02 -6.21 21.21
C VAL A 58 2.44 -5.69 21.11
N LEU A 59 2.73 -4.90 20.08
CA LEU A 59 4.03 -4.24 19.89
C LEU A 59 4.21 -2.98 20.75
N GLY A 60 3.18 -2.56 21.51
CA GLY A 60 3.23 -1.36 22.36
C GLY A 60 2.94 -0.05 21.61
N ILE A 61 2.44 -0.11 20.39
CA ILE A 61 2.01 1.05 19.61
C ILE A 61 0.74 1.63 20.24
N ASP A 62 0.65 2.94 20.40
CA ASP A 62 -0.56 3.62 20.89
C ASP A 62 -1.65 3.62 19.82
N ILE A 63 -2.47 2.55 19.86
CA ILE A 63 -3.60 2.39 18.94
C ILE A 63 -4.68 3.47 19.10
N LYS A 64 -4.77 4.13 20.27
CA LYS A 64 -5.73 5.23 20.46
C LYS A 64 -5.27 6.48 19.73
N LEU A 65 -3.98 6.77 19.80
CA LEU A 65 -3.38 7.90 19.08
C LEU A 65 -3.47 7.67 17.57
N MET A 66 -3.21 6.44 17.10
CA MET A 66 -3.38 6.05 15.71
C MET A 66 -4.83 6.22 15.21
N LEU A 67 -5.81 5.78 16.00
CA LEU A 67 -7.24 5.98 15.68
C LEU A 67 -7.65 7.45 15.75
N GLN A 68 -7.03 8.26 16.61
CA GLN A 68 -7.27 9.71 16.63
C GLN A 68 -6.78 10.37 15.34
N GLY A 69 -5.59 10.02 14.85
CA GLY A 69 -5.10 10.49 13.55
C GLY A 69 -6.05 10.14 12.40
N ALA A 70 -6.53 8.90 12.35
CA ALA A 70 -7.51 8.47 11.35
C ALA A 70 -8.82 9.26 11.44
N LYS A 71 -9.32 9.50 12.67
CA LYS A 71 -10.54 10.29 12.92
C LYS A 71 -10.39 11.74 12.45
N ASP A 72 -9.26 12.36 12.70
CA ASP A 72 -9.03 13.76 12.31
C ASP A 72 -8.90 13.87 10.79
N MET A 73 -8.28 12.91 10.11
CA MET A 73 -8.28 12.81 8.65
C MET A 73 -9.69 12.59 8.10
N ASP A 74 -10.50 11.74 8.73
CA ASP A 74 -11.91 11.54 8.37
C ASP A 74 -12.69 12.86 8.45
N GLN A 75 -12.54 13.62 9.54
CA GLN A 75 -13.19 14.92 9.69
C GLN A 75 -12.77 15.93 8.61
N MET A 76 -11.48 15.97 8.29
CA MET A 76 -10.95 16.85 7.23
C MET A 76 -11.51 16.48 5.87
N CYS A 77 -11.76 15.20 5.61
CA CYS A 77 -12.27 14.70 4.33
C CYS A 77 -13.80 14.64 4.22
N ARG A 78 -14.57 15.13 5.20
CA ARG A 78 -16.04 15.13 5.17
C ARG A 78 -16.67 16.27 4.36
N THR A 79 -15.88 17.08 3.71
CA THR A 79 -16.35 18.19 2.85
C THR A 79 -16.24 17.81 1.37
N ASP A 80 -17.13 18.33 0.56
CA ASP A 80 -17.09 18.28 -0.91
C ASP A 80 -16.26 19.43 -1.51
N ASP A 81 -15.83 20.39 -0.69
CA ASP A 81 -14.88 21.42 -1.08
C ASP A 81 -13.51 20.80 -1.34
N ILE A 82 -13.17 20.63 -2.61
CA ILE A 82 -11.95 19.98 -3.07
C ILE A 82 -10.69 20.65 -2.53
N SER A 83 -10.72 21.95 -2.24
CA SER A 83 -9.58 22.69 -1.69
C SER A 83 -9.30 22.39 -0.22
N LYS A 84 -10.26 21.75 0.45
CA LYS A 84 -10.20 21.41 1.88
C LYS A 84 -10.19 19.90 2.13
N ASN A 85 -10.44 19.08 1.10
CA ASN A 85 -10.46 17.64 1.20
C ASN A 85 -9.22 17.06 0.50
N PRO A 86 -8.14 16.76 1.23
CA PRO A 86 -6.89 16.33 0.62
C PRO A 86 -7.01 15.01 -0.13
N ALA A 87 -7.82 14.07 0.35
CA ALA A 87 -8.02 12.78 -0.32
C ALA A 87 -8.80 12.94 -1.62
N LEU A 88 -9.83 13.79 -1.64
CA LEU A 88 -10.60 14.09 -2.85
C LEU A 88 -9.74 14.84 -3.88
N PHE A 89 -8.93 15.81 -3.42
CA PHE A 89 -8.02 16.56 -4.29
C PHE A 89 -6.97 15.66 -4.93
N ALA A 90 -6.31 14.79 -4.15
CA ALA A 90 -5.36 13.81 -4.67
C ALA A 90 -6.03 12.86 -5.67
N SER A 91 -7.26 12.43 -5.41
CA SER A 91 -8.01 11.54 -6.30
C SER A 91 -8.34 12.20 -7.64
N LEU A 92 -8.70 13.48 -7.62
CA LEU A 92 -8.90 14.23 -8.86
C LEU A 92 -7.61 14.34 -9.68
N LEU A 93 -6.49 14.67 -9.03
CA LEU A 93 -5.18 14.76 -9.71
C LEU A 93 -4.79 13.42 -10.35
N MET A 94 -4.98 12.31 -9.63
CA MET A 94 -4.69 10.98 -10.16
C MET A 94 -5.67 10.57 -11.28
N HIS A 95 -6.95 10.97 -11.18
CA HIS A 95 -7.93 10.74 -12.25
C HIS A 95 -7.54 11.47 -13.54
N VAL A 96 -7.20 12.76 -13.45
CA VAL A 96 -6.73 13.55 -14.60
C VAL A 96 -5.44 12.96 -15.17
N ALA A 97 -4.54 12.48 -14.32
CA ALA A 97 -3.31 11.81 -14.77
C ALA A 97 -3.63 10.53 -15.57
N MET A 98 -4.57 9.70 -15.12
CA MET A 98 -5.02 8.50 -15.85
C MET A 98 -5.64 8.87 -17.21
N GLU A 99 -6.50 9.87 -17.26
CA GLU A 99 -7.11 10.35 -18.50
C GLU A 99 -6.09 10.89 -19.52
N THR A 100 -4.94 11.36 -19.04
CA THR A 100 -3.81 11.82 -19.85
C THR A 100 -2.74 10.77 -20.12
N GLY A 101 -3.01 9.50 -19.79
CA GLY A 101 -2.14 8.36 -20.12
C GLY A 101 -1.06 8.03 -19.08
N HIS A 102 -1.10 8.65 -17.90
CA HIS A 102 -0.16 8.35 -16.81
C HIS A 102 -0.67 7.16 -15.99
N ASN A 103 -0.44 5.96 -16.51
CA ASN A 103 -1.01 4.71 -16.00
C ASN A 103 -0.13 3.99 -14.97
N ILE A 104 0.88 4.66 -14.43
CA ILE A 104 1.77 4.14 -13.39
C ILE A 104 1.78 5.12 -12.23
N SER A 105 1.57 4.61 -11.01
CA SER A 105 1.65 5.36 -9.76
C SER A 105 2.83 4.87 -8.94
N VAL A 106 3.83 5.73 -8.69
CA VAL A 106 5.03 5.37 -7.93
C VAL A 106 4.90 5.92 -6.52
N MET A 107 5.00 5.07 -5.50
CA MET A 107 5.08 5.46 -4.10
C MET A 107 6.52 5.41 -3.63
N MET A 108 7.09 6.58 -3.27
CA MET A 108 8.50 6.71 -2.91
C MET A 108 8.69 7.43 -1.55
N PRO A 109 8.63 6.71 -0.43
CA PRO A 109 8.92 7.26 0.88
C PRO A 109 10.41 7.55 1.07
N TYR A 110 10.72 8.66 1.77
CA TYR A 110 12.08 9.06 2.14
C TYR A 110 12.35 8.79 3.63
N ALA A 111 11.94 7.62 4.07
CA ALA A 111 12.27 7.08 5.39
C ALA A 111 12.15 5.54 5.36
N ASP A 112 13.16 4.83 5.84
CA ASP A 112 13.14 3.35 5.89
C ASP A 112 11.98 2.79 6.71
N SER A 113 11.58 3.49 7.78
CA SER A 113 10.43 3.13 8.61
C SER A 113 9.10 3.13 7.85
N LEU A 114 9.01 3.86 6.73
CA LEU A 114 7.84 3.92 5.86
C LEU A 114 7.93 3.00 4.64
N ARG A 115 9.01 2.23 4.48
CA ARG A 115 9.21 1.35 3.32
C ARG A 115 8.02 0.45 3.04
N LEU A 116 7.45 -0.17 4.07
CA LEU A 116 6.32 -1.09 3.92
C LEU A 116 4.99 -0.37 3.61
N ILE A 117 4.91 0.94 3.77
CA ILE A 117 3.76 1.73 3.30
C ILE A 117 3.64 1.64 1.78
N SER A 118 4.76 1.61 1.05
CA SER A 118 4.72 1.41 -0.41
C SER A 118 4.20 0.03 -0.81
N ASP A 119 4.52 -1.03 -0.06
CA ASP A 119 3.98 -2.38 -0.31
C ASP A 119 2.47 -2.42 -0.08
N TRP A 120 2.00 -1.85 1.04
CA TRP A 120 0.58 -1.75 1.35
C TRP A 120 -0.17 -0.89 0.32
N TYR A 121 0.39 0.27 -0.06
CA TYR A 121 -0.18 1.13 -1.10
C TYR A 121 -0.32 0.37 -2.42
N CYS A 122 0.68 -0.41 -2.83
CA CYS A 122 0.60 -1.21 -4.04
C CYS A 122 -0.58 -2.19 -4.01
N GLN A 123 -0.81 -2.87 -2.89
CA GLN A 123 -1.96 -3.75 -2.75
C GLN A 123 -3.27 -2.95 -2.75
N LEU A 124 -3.36 -1.91 -1.91
CA LEU A 124 -4.55 -1.07 -1.80
C LEU A 124 -4.98 -0.51 -3.16
N TRP A 125 -4.04 0.06 -3.90
CA TRP A 125 -4.29 0.70 -5.19
C TRP A 125 -4.63 -0.30 -6.28
N ALA A 126 -3.80 -1.34 -6.46
CA ALA A 126 -3.97 -2.33 -7.52
C ALA A 126 -5.26 -3.14 -7.39
N GLU A 127 -5.50 -3.75 -6.22
CA GLU A 127 -6.69 -4.59 -6.02
C GLU A 127 -7.99 -3.79 -6.01
N SER A 128 -7.94 -2.53 -5.59
CA SER A 128 -9.14 -1.68 -5.54
C SER A 128 -9.50 -1.09 -6.89
N LEU A 129 -8.53 -0.64 -7.67
CA LEU A 129 -8.79 0.08 -8.92
C LEU A 129 -8.66 -0.78 -10.18
N GLY A 130 -7.94 -1.90 -10.12
CA GLY A 130 -7.83 -2.84 -11.24
C GLY A 130 -9.14 -3.58 -11.49
N LYS A 131 -9.99 -3.05 -12.38
CA LYS A 131 -11.30 -3.63 -12.71
C LYS A 131 -11.51 -3.71 -14.20
N SER A 132 -12.03 -4.85 -14.66
CA SER A 132 -12.39 -5.05 -16.07
C SER A 132 -13.69 -4.37 -16.46
N VAL A 133 -14.63 -4.24 -15.53
CA VAL A 133 -15.96 -3.66 -15.77
C VAL A 133 -16.29 -2.59 -14.73
N ASP A 134 -17.08 -1.60 -15.14
CA ASP A 134 -17.67 -0.59 -14.27
C ASP A 134 -18.98 -1.08 -13.63
N TYR A 135 -19.66 -0.21 -12.86
CA TYR A 135 -20.97 -0.51 -12.24
C TYR A 135 -22.09 -0.73 -13.27
N ASP A 136 -21.95 -0.20 -14.49
CA ASP A 136 -22.91 -0.36 -15.57
C ASP A 136 -22.63 -1.62 -16.41
N GLY A 137 -21.59 -2.40 -16.07
CA GLY A 137 -21.18 -3.61 -16.77
C GLY A 137 -20.40 -3.34 -18.06
N LYS A 138 -19.98 -2.09 -18.32
CA LYS A 138 -19.15 -1.73 -19.46
C LYS A 138 -17.71 -2.16 -19.23
N LEU A 139 -17.04 -2.69 -20.26
CA LEU A 139 -15.63 -3.01 -20.23
C LEU A 139 -14.80 -1.72 -20.20
N VAL A 140 -14.05 -1.52 -19.12
CA VAL A 140 -13.23 -0.31 -18.88
C VAL A 140 -11.74 -0.63 -18.70
N TYR A 141 -11.39 -1.79 -18.15
CA TYR A 141 -10.01 -2.16 -17.81
C TYR A 141 -9.28 -1.04 -17.05
N ALA A 142 -9.96 -0.52 -16.02
CA ALA A 142 -9.50 0.62 -15.24
C ALA A 142 -8.35 0.26 -14.29
N GLY A 143 -7.64 1.30 -13.83
CA GLY A 143 -6.62 1.24 -12.79
C GLY A 143 -5.22 1.58 -13.29
N GLN A 144 -4.40 2.11 -12.38
CA GLN A 144 -2.98 2.34 -12.59
C GLN A 144 -2.16 1.18 -12.04
N THR A 145 -1.00 0.90 -12.63
CA THR A 145 0.00 0.00 -12.06
C THR A 145 0.75 0.71 -10.94
N PRO A 146 0.62 0.30 -9.69
CA PRO A 146 1.42 0.88 -8.61
C PRO A 146 2.83 0.29 -8.62
N VAL A 147 3.80 1.15 -8.37
CA VAL A 147 5.23 0.80 -8.25
C VAL A 147 5.73 1.29 -6.91
N LYS A 148 6.46 0.45 -6.20
CA LYS A 148 7.15 0.84 -4.98
C LYS A 148 8.58 1.26 -5.26
N ALA A 149 9.00 2.32 -4.60
CA ALA A 149 10.37 2.80 -4.58
C ALA A 149 10.73 3.24 -3.15
N LEU A 150 11.99 3.47 -2.89
CA LEU A 150 12.50 3.95 -1.60
C LEU A 150 13.54 5.05 -1.85
N GLY A 151 13.30 6.25 -1.36
CA GLY A 151 14.32 7.28 -1.28
C GLY A 151 15.26 7.04 -0.07
N VAL A 152 16.58 7.17 -0.22
CA VAL A 152 17.26 7.63 -1.45
C VAL A 152 17.69 6.46 -2.36
N THR A 153 17.58 5.22 -1.85
CA THR A 153 18.12 4.01 -2.48
C THR A 153 17.73 3.89 -3.96
N ASP A 154 16.46 4.11 -4.27
CA ASP A 154 15.95 3.94 -5.62
C ASP A 154 16.14 5.16 -6.53
N GLN A 155 16.74 6.23 -6.04
CA GLN A 155 17.29 7.26 -6.91
C GLN A 155 18.38 6.69 -7.82
N HIS A 156 19.14 5.70 -7.32
CA HIS A 156 20.22 5.04 -8.03
C HIS A 156 19.79 3.84 -8.87
N SER A 157 18.51 3.48 -8.85
CA SER A 157 17.98 2.34 -9.61
C SER A 157 16.84 2.71 -10.55
N GLN A 158 15.96 3.64 -10.20
CA GLN A 158 14.70 3.88 -10.89
C GLN A 158 14.53 5.31 -11.42
N VAL A 159 15.14 6.33 -10.80
CA VAL A 159 14.90 7.74 -11.15
C VAL A 159 15.36 8.09 -12.56
N GLN A 160 16.38 7.44 -13.11
CA GLN A 160 16.76 7.59 -14.52
C GLN A 160 15.54 7.30 -15.43
N LEU A 161 14.82 6.20 -15.21
CA LEU A 161 13.62 5.86 -15.96
C LEU A 161 12.49 6.88 -15.73
N TYR A 162 12.36 7.39 -14.51
CA TYR A 162 11.32 8.35 -14.17
C TYR A 162 11.54 9.70 -14.86
N THR A 163 12.80 10.10 -15.01
CA THR A 163 13.18 11.38 -15.61
C THR A 163 13.22 11.34 -17.13
N GLU A 164 13.82 10.32 -17.73
CA GLU A 164 14.08 10.27 -19.18
C GLU A 164 13.26 9.19 -19.93
N GLY A 165 12.59 8.30 -19.19
CA GLY A 165 11.77 7.25 -19.80
C GLY A 165 10.39 7.74 -20.26
N PRO A 166 9.46 6.81 -20.59
CA PRO A 166 8.10 7.16 -20.99
C PRO A 166 7.38 8.07 -20.01
N PHE A 167 6.64 9.05 -20.52
CA PHE A 167 5.87 10.00 -19.71
C PHE A 167 4.50 9.40 -19.34
N ASP A 168 4.51 8.38 -18.51
CA ASP A 168 3.37 7.52 -18.15
C ASP A 168 3.20 7.34 -16.62
N LYS A 169 3.93 8.15 -15.82
CA LYS A 169 4.02 7.96 -14.37
C LYS A 169 3.65 9.22 -13.60
N VAL A 170 3.06 9.01 -12.40
CA VAL A 170 2.96 10.00 -11.33
C VAL A 170 3.81 9.51 -10.17
N ILE A 171 4.72 10.35 -9.67
CA ILE A 171 5.60 10.02 -8.56
C ILE A 171 5.06 10.67 -7.28
N ILE A 172 4.76 9.87 -6.27
CA ILE A 172 4.30 10.30 -4.94
C ILE A 172 5.50 10.23 -4.01
N LEU A 173 6.04 11.40 -3.65
CA LEU A 173 7.14 11.54 -2.68
C LEU A 173 6.52 11.63 -1.28
N LEU A 174 6.89 10.72 -0.39
CA LEU A 174 6.44 10.74 1.00
C LEU A 174 7.59 11.23 1.89
N ALA A 175 7.49 12.49 2.32
CA ALA A 175 8.49 13.22 3.07
C ALA A 175 8.24 13.13 4.59
N VAL A 176 9.30 13.32 5.38
CA VAL A 176 9.25 13.39 6.84
C VAL A 176 10.02 14.63 7.30
N ASN A 177 9.35 15.53 8.05
CA ASN A 177 9.98 16.73 8.58
C ASN A 177 10.94 16.41 9.73
N ASN A 178 10.45 15.64 10.71
CA ASN A 178 11.16 15.37 11.95
C ASN A 178 11.41 13.87 12.11
N PHE A 179 12.65 13.45 12.00
CA PHE A 179 13.05 12.08 12.25
C PHE A 179 13.20 11.82 13.75
N ARG A 180 13.00 10.57 14.18
CA ARG A 180 13.10 10.13 15.57
C ARG A 180 14.44 10.43 16.24
N ALA A 181 15.52 10.48 15.47
CA ALA A 181 16.86 10.78 15.94
C ALA A 181 17.59 11.68 14.94
N THR A 182 18.47 12.52 15.44
CA THR A 182 19.42 13.28 14.62
C THR A 182 20.73 12.53 14.58
N VAL A 183 21.29 12.38 13.38
CA VAL A 183 22.60 11.76 13.16
C VAL A 183 23.51 12.76 12.51
N ASP A 184 24.56 13.19 13.22
CA ASP A 184 25.52 14.15 12.72
C ASP A 184 26.45 13.50 11.69
N ILE A 185 26.86 14.30 10.70
CA ILE A 185 27.95 13.96 9.78
C ILE A 185 29.25 14.50 10.38
N PRO A 186 30.15 13.63 10.86
CA PRO A 186 31.36 14.09 11.53
C PRO A 186 32.30 14.83 10.58
N HIS A 187 33.13 15.71 11.13
CA HIS A 187 34.21 16.34 10.37
C HIS A 187 35.28 15.32 9.98
N GLY A 188 35.75 15.39 8.73
CA GLY A 188 36.77 14.49 8.19
C GLY A 188 37.10 14.86 6.73
N PHE A 189 38.16 14.26 6.20
CA PHE A 189 38.54 14.41 4.80
C PHE A 189 38.66 15.88 4.35
N ALA A 190 39.29 16.72 5.17
CA ALA A 190 39.43 18.16 4.92
C ALA A 190 40.10 18.50 3.60
N ASP A 191 40.94 17.61 3.09
CA ASP A 191 41.66 17.65 1.82
C ASP A 191 40.84 17.17 0.61
N ILE A 192 39.60 16.69 0.83
CA ILE A 192 38.67 16.23 -0.22
C ILE A 192 37.41 17.11 -0.21
N PRO A 193 37.39 18.25 -0.96
CA PRO A 193 36.26 19.18 -0.94
C PRO A 193 34.91 18.57 -1.28
N ASP A 194 34.88 17.59 -2.21
CA ASP A 194 33.67 16.89 -2.67
C ASP A 194 33.02 15.96 -1.60
N VAL A 195 33.72 15.75 -0.49
CA VAL A 195 33.20 15.02 0.69
C VAL A 195 33.05 15.98 1.86
N ASN A 196 34.02 16.84 2.08
CA ASN A 196 34.09 17.72 3.24
C ASN A 196 32.93 18.73 3.32
N PHE A 197 32.31 19.11 2.21
CA PHE A 197 31.17 20.05 2.21
C PHE A 197 29.93 19.53 2.97
N LEU A 198 29.81 18.22 3.18
CA LEU A 198 28.76 17.61 3.97
C LEU A 198 29.03 17.63 5.48
N CYS A 199 30.29 17.77 5.85
CA CYS A 199 30.74 17.71 7.26
C CYS A 199 30.10 18.83 8.11
N GLY A 200 29.74 18.48 9.34
CA GLY A 200 29.07 19.42 10.25
C GLY A 200 27.57 19.60 9.97
N SER A 201 27.03 18.89 8.97
CA SER A 201 25.59 18.77 8.73
C SER A 201 25.04 17.51 9.40
N THR A 202 23.80 17.15 9.09
CA THR A 202 23.15 15.92 9.61
C THR A 202 22.65 15.03 8.48
N MET A 203 22.59 13.72 8.72
CA MET A 203 21.97 12.76 7.79
C MET A 203 20.50 13.10 7.54
N ASN A 204 19.81 13.64 8.55
CA ASN A 204 18.42 14.10 8.45
C ASN A 204 18.27 15.21 7.40
N LYS A 205 19.16 16.22 7.43
CA LYS A 205 19.17 17.28 6.43
C LYS A 205 19.56 16.72 5.06
N LEU A 206 20.52 15.82 4.99
CA LEU A 206 20.98 15.23 3.73
C LEU A 206 19.83 14.51 3.02
N ILE A 207 19.11 13.58 3.68
CA ILE A 207 18.02 12.82 3.06
C ILE A 207 16.88 13.73 2.57
N ASN A 208 16.52 14.77 3.35
CA ASN A 208 15.48 15.71 2.96
C ASN A 208 15.95 16.59 1.78
N THR A 209 17.22 17.00 1.76
CA THR A 209 17.79 17.77 0.64
C THR A 209 17.82 16.92 -0.64
N GLU A 210 18.16 15.66 -0.56
CA GLU A 210 18.15 14.74 -1.72
C GLU A 210 16.71 14.51 -2.24
N MET A 211 15.74 14.42 -1.35
CA MET A 211 14.32 14.35 -1.73
C MET A 211 13.88 15.62 -2.47
N GLU A 212 14.15 16.79 -1.93
CA GLU A 212 13.80 18.08 -2.53
C GLU A 212 14.52 18.29 -3.88
N ALA A 213 15.78 17.90 -3.99
CA ALA A 213 16.55 17.95 -5.23
C ALA A 213 15.95 17.01 -6.30
N THR A 214 15.50 15.82 -5.90
CA THR A 214 14.83 14.87 -6.80
C THR A 214 13.47 15.40 -7.25
N GLU A 215 12.66 15.96 -6.35
CA GLU A 215 11.42 16.64 -6.69
C GLU A 215 11.63 17.77 -7.71
N TYR A 216 12.63 18.62 -7.45
CA TYR A 216 13.02 19.70 -8.37
C TYR A 216 13.41 19.15 -9.74
N ALA A 217 14.24 18.11 -9.80
CA ALA A 217 14.68 17.50 -11.05
C ALA A 217 13.52 16.91 -11.88
N LEU A 218 12.59 16.20 -11.21
CA LEU A 218 11.38 15.66 -11.81
C LEU A 218 10.49 16.78 -12.36
N THR A 219 10.26 17.82 -11.57
CA THR A 219 9.45 18.98 -11.96
C THR A 219 10.07 19.73 -13.15
N LYS A 220 11.39 19.95 -13.12
CA LYS A 220 12.14 20.57 -14.23
C LYS A 220 12.05 19.75 -15.52
N ALA A 221 12.02 18.42 -15.41
CA ALA A 221 11.82 17.50 -16.53
C ALA A 221 10.35 17.37 -16.97
N GLY A 222 9.43 18.15 -16.38
CA GLY A 222 8.00 18.10 -16.68
C GLY A 222 7.31 16.82 -16.21
N ARG A 223 7.89 16.08 -15.25
CA ARG A 223 7.33 14.82 -14.75
C ARG A 223 6.30 15.08 -13.66
N LEU A 224 5.13 14.42 -13.77
CA LEU A 224 4.08 14.56 -12.76
C LEU A 224 4.56 14.00 -11.43
N ASN A 225 4.53 14.83 -10.41
CA ASN A 225 4.85 14.41 -9.06
C ASN A 225 3.96 15.14 -8.04
N MET A 226 3.80 14.53 -6.87
CA MET A 226 3.18 15.15 -5.71
C MET A 226 3.97 14.80 -4.46
N ARG A 227 3.96 15.67 -3.46
CA ARG A 227 4.58 15.43 -2.17
C ARG A 227 3.52 15.35 -1.08
N ILE A 228 3.61 14.31 -0.26
CA ILE A 228 2.88 14.17 1.00
C ILE A 228 3.91 14.29 2.11
N THR A 229 3.69 15.19 3.06
CA THR A 229 4.65 15.44 4.14
C THR A 229 4.04 15.04 5.47
N LEU A 230 4.71 14.14 6.18
CA LEU A 230 4.43 13.85 7.59
C LEU A 230 5.27 14.75 8.46
N ASP A 231 4.70 15.23 9.56
CA ASP A 231 5.48 16.00 10.53
C ASP A 231 6.51 15.09 11.23
N SER A 232 6.09 13.89 11.62
CA SER A 232 6.94 12.83 12.18
C SER A 232 6.39 11.46 11.79
N VAL A 233 7.19 10.40 11.98
CA VAL A 233 6.72 9.01 11.88
C VAL A 233 6.31 8.53 13.26
N ASP A 234 5.07 8.81 13.61
CA ASP A 234 4.42 8.41 14.85
C ASP A 234 3.04 7.80 14.57
N GLU A 235 2.38 7.34 15.63
CA GLU A 235 1.09 6.67 15.55
C GLU A 235 -0.01 7.58 14.99
N TYR A 236 0.01 8.87 15.36
CA TYR A 236 -0.98 9.84 14.89
C TYR A 236 -0.83 10.11 13.39
N SER A 237 0.38 10.46 12.95
CA SER A 237 0.69 10.74 11.55
C SER A 237 0.45 9.51 10.67
N LEU A 238 0.80 8.31 11.18
CA LEU A 238 0.53 7.06 10.48
C LEU A 238 -0.98 6.79 10.36
N GLY A 239 -1.74 7.05 11.41
CA GLY A 239 -3.21 6.96 11.39
C GLY A 239 -3.83 7.87 10.33
N GLN A 240 -3.38 9.13 10.24
CA GLN A 240 -3.81 10.06 9.20
C GLN A 240 -3.46 9.55 7.80
N LEU A 241 -2.23 9.08 7.59
CA LEU A 241 -1.72 8.63 6.29
C LEU A 241 -2.50 7.41 5.76
N LEU A 242 -2.70 6.41 6.61
CA LEU A 242 -3.44 5.20 6.24
C LEU A 242 -4.87 5.54 5.86
N TYR A 243 -5.56 6.34 6.67
CA TYR A 243 -6.94 6.73 6.38
C TYR A 243 -7.06 7.62 5.14
N PHE A 244 -6.11 8.54 4.93
CA PHE A 244 -5.99 9.33 3.71
C PHE A 244 -5.94 8.44 2.46
N PHE A 245 -5.06 7.43 2.42
CA PHE A 245 -4.95 6.54 1.27
C PHE A 245 -6.16 5.64 1.08
N MET A 246 -6.84 5.22 2.15
CA MET A 246 -8.11 4.50 2.05
C MET A 246 -9.19 5.35 1.38
N LEU A 247 -9.36 6.61 1.81
CA LEU A 247 -10.31 7.55 1.20
C LEU A 247 -9.90 7.93 -0.23
N HIS A 248 -8.64 8.23 -0.45
CA HIS A 248 -8.09 8.51 -1.78
C HIS A 248 -8.40 7.37 -2.75
N THR A 249 -8.21 6.13 -2.34
CA THR A 249 -8.54 4.96 -3.17
C THR A 249 -10.04 4.81 -3.39
N ALA A 250 -10.87 5.06 -2.36
CA ALA A 250 -12.31 5.00 -2.47
C ALA A 250 -12.87 6.06 -3.44
N TYR A 251 -12.42 7.31 -3.33
CA TYR A 251 -12.80 8.40 -4.24
C TYR A 251 -12.33 8.13 -5.68
N SER A 252 -11.11 7.63 -5.85
CA SER A 252 -10.60 7.27 -7.19
C SER A 252 -11.45 6.18 -7.84
N GLY A 253 -11.86 5.16 -7.09
CA GLY A 253 -12.76 4.12 -7.59
C GLY A 253 -14.15 4.65 -7.93
N ALA A 254 -14.68 5.59 -7.14
CA ALA A 254 -15.95 6.26 -7.45
C ALA A 254 -15.86 7.10 -8.74
N MET A 255 -14.78 7.85 -8.94
CA MET A 255 -14.54 8.62 -10.18
C MET A 255 -14.42 7.71 -11.42
N LEU A 256 -13.90 6.50 -11.25
CA LEU A 256 -13.81 5.49 -12.32
C LEU A 256 -15.11 4.68 -12.50
N ASN A 257 -16.15 4.94 -11.71
CA ASN A 257 -17.43 4.22 -11.69
C ASN A 257 -17.26 2.71 -11.46
N ILE A 258 -16.30 2.28 -10.59
CA ILE A 258 -15.98 0.87 -10.38
C ILE A 258 -16.19 0.44 -8.92
N ASN A 259 -16.37 -0.87 -8.69
CA ASN A 259 -16.43 -1.42 -7.34
C ASN A 259 -15.03 -1.54 -6.72
N THR A 260 -14.68 -0.59 -5.88
CA THR A 260 -13.40 -0.49 -5.18
C THR A 260 -13.15 -1.65 -4.19
N TYR A 261 -14.21 -2.28 -3.67
CA TYR A 261 -14.14 -3.15 -2.50
C TYR A 261 -14.14 -4.66 -2.81
N ASN A 262 -14.33 -5.06 -4.06
CA ASN A 262 -14.21 -6.45 -4.49
C ASN A 262 -12.89 -6.71 -5.25
N GLN A 263 -12.58 -7.97 -5.50
CA GLN A 263 -11.40 -8.41 -6.25
C GLN A 263 -11.70 -9.70 -7.06
N PRO A 264 -12.59 -9.64 -8.07
CA PRO A 264 -13.03 -10.84 -8.80
C PRO A 264 -11.87 -11.51 -9.58
N GLY A 265 -10.86 -10.75 -9.99
CA GLY A 265 -9.74 -11.26 -10.79
C GLY A 265 -8.86 -12.32 -10.11
N VAL A 266 -8.90 -12.42 -8.76
CA VAL A 266 -8.11 -13.43 -8.03
C VAL A 266 -8.87 -14.73 -7.77
N GLU A 267 -10.17 -14.78 -8.06
CA GLU A 267 -11.00 -15.94 -7.73
C GLU A 267 -10.74 -17.15 -8.63
N GLU A 268 -10.39 -16.91 -9.88
CA GLU A 268 -10.10 -17.97 -10.85
C GLU A 268 -8.88 -18.81 -10.43
N GLY A 269 -7.79 -18.13 -10.03
CA GLY A 269 -6.59 -18.81 -9.52
C GLY A 269 -6.86 -19.63 -8.25
N LYS A 270 -7.72 -19.14 -7.34
CA LYS A 270 -8.13 -19.88 -6.14
C LYS A 270 -8.91 -21.14 -6.51
N LYS A 271 -9.87 -21.05 -7.44
CA LYS A 271 -10.67 -22.20 -7.91
C LYS A 271 -9.76 -23.24 -8.58
N ALA A 272 -8.83 -22.80 -9.42
CA ALA A 272 -7.86 -23.69 -10.06
C ALA A 272 -6.99 -24.40 -9.00
N THR A 273 -6.51 -23.70 -7.99
CA THR A 273 -5.74 -24.28 -6.89
C THR A 273 -6.54 -25.34 -6.14
N TYR A 274 -7.81 -25.07 -5.79
CA TYR A 274 -8.66 -26.05 -5.14
C TYR A 274 -8.88 -27.31 -6.00
N ALA A 275 -9.08 -27.13 -7.30
CA ALA A 275 -9.23 -28.24 -8.25
C ALA A 275 -7.96 -29.09 -8.35
N MET A 276 -6.79 -28.45 -8.44
CA MET A 276 -5.50 -29.14 -8.52
C MET A 276 -5.17 -29.94 -7.25
N PHE A 277 -5.61 -29.47 -6.07
CA PHE A 277 -5.51 -30.21 -4.80
C PHE A 277 -6.63 -31.25 -4.60
N GLY A 278 -7.53 -31.45 -5.56
CA GLY A 278 -8.59 -32.45 -5.48
C GLY A 278 -9.68 -32.12 -4.46
N LYS A 279 -9.92 -30.83 -4.18
CA LYS A 279 -10.98 -30.42 -3.26
C LYS A 279 -12.35 -30.81 -3.83
N GLN A 280 -13.17 -31.50 -3.03
CA GLN A 280 -14.52 -31.90 -3.38
C GLN A 280 -15.36 -30.70 -3.85
N GLY A 281 -16.12 -30.89 -4.94
CA GLY A 281 -16.95 -29.86 -5.58
C GLY A 281 -16.21 -29.04 -6.65
N TYR A 282 -14.96 -29.40 -6.96
CA TYR A 282 -14.16 -28.73 -7.99
C TYR A 282 -13.74 -29.69 -9.14
N GLU A 283 -14.45 -30.82 -9.30
CA GLU A 283 -14.15 -31.86 -10.30
C GLU A 283 -14.29 -31.31 -11.74
N ALA A 284 -15.33 -30.53 -12.02
CA ALA A 284 -15.54 -29.91 -13.31
C ALA A 284 -14.39 -28.93 -13.67
N LYS A 285 -13.93 -28.13 -12.66
CA LYS A 285 -12.78 -27.25 -12.86
C LYS A 285 -11.49 -28.02 -13.07
N LYS A 286 -11.32 -29.19 -12.45
CA LYS A 286 -10.18 -30.07 -12.68
C LYS A 286 -10.17 -30.59 -14.12
N GLN A 287 -11.32 -31.04 -14.65
CA GLN A 287 -11.46 -31.47 -16.05
C GLN A 287 -11.16 -30.35 -17.04
N GLU A 288 -11.65 -29.13 -16.76
CA GLU A 288 -11.33 -27.95 -17.57
C GLU A 288 -9.82 -27.70 -17.63
N LEU A 289 -9.12 -27.74 -16.49
CA LEU A 289 -7.66 -27.56 -16.41
C LEU A 289 -6.90 -28.66 -17.15
N ASP A 290 -7.33 -29.92 -17.02
CA ASP A 290 -6.68 -31.07 -17.67
C ASP A 290 -6.88 -31.04 -19.20
N SER A 291 -7.98 -30.46 -19.68
CA SER A 291 -8.28 -30.26 -21.12
C SER A 291 -7.73 -28.97 -21.70
N ALA A 292 -7.18 -28.07 -20.86
CA ALA A 292 -6.62 -26.81 -21.33
C ALA A 292 -5.44 -27.04 -22.29
N PRO A 293 -5.25 -26.19 -23.31
CA PRO A 293 -4.13 -26.28 -24.23
C PRO A 293 -2.80 -26.30 -23.47
N LYS A 294 -1.96 -27.31 -23.76
CA LYS A 294 -0.61 -27.37 -23.21
C LYS A 294 0.25 -26.27 -23.85
N LYS A 295 1.29 -25.82 -23.12
CA LYS A 295 2.28 -24.90 -23.69
C LYS A 295 2.92 -25.52 -24.92
N ASP A 296 3.05 -24.72 -25.97
CA ASP A 296 3.75 -25.13 -27.18
C ASP A 296 5.23 -25.40 -26.85
N GLN A 297 5.70 -26.60 -27.22
CA GLN A 297 7.06 -27.07 -26.91
C GLN A 297 8.15 -26.13 -27.47
N LYS A 298 7.87 -25.41 -28.58
CA LYS A 298 8.83 -24.43 -29.14
C LYS A 298 9.16 -23.25 -28.21
N TYR A 299 8.34 -23.01 -27.18
CA TYR A 299 8.57 -21.96 -26.17
C TYR A 299 9.10 -22.52 -24.83
N ILE A 300 9.42 -23.84 -24.78
CA ILE A 300 10.02 -24.48 -23.61
C ILE A 300 11.50 -24.69 -23.93
N ILE A 301 12.35 -23.95 -23.24
CA ILE A 301 13.81 -23.99 -23.35
C ILE A 301 14.37 -24.91 -22.27
#